data_5145cf5e473836f9ff36819e49564a0a
#
_entry.id   5145cf5e473836f9ff36819e49564a0a
#
_cell.length_a   1.000
_cell.length_b   1.000
_cell.length_c   1.000
_cell.angle_alpha   90.00
_cell.angle_beta   90.00
_cell.angle_gamma   90.00
#
_symmetry.space_group_name_H-M   'P 1'
#
loop_
_entity.id
_entity.type
_entity.pdbx_description
1 polymer ?
#
loop_
_entity_poly.entity_id
_entity_poly.type
_entity_poly.pdbx_seq_one_letter_code
_entity_poly.pdbx_strand_id
1 'polypeptide(L)' 'MIEIYGTDNCVFCDKAKNLLRMYEKEYTYIDVTETEDMTAAFFKKFPGVRTVPQLALSDGHHIGGYTELKKWLNHSE' A
#
# COMPACT_ATOMS: atom_id res chain seq x y z
N MET A 1 -10.84 -3.38 -4.78
CA MET A 1 -10.32 -2.11 -4.25
C MET A 1 -8.87 -2.29 -3.82
N ILE A 2 -8.09 -1.25 -3.96
CA ILE A 2 -6.68 -1.28 -3.59
C ILE A 2 -6.53 -0.79 -2.15
N GLU A 3 -5.70 -1.46 -1.37
CA GLU A 3 -5.39 -1.08 0.00
C GLU A 3 -3.94 -0.62 0.09
N ILE A 4 -3.72 0.55 0.69
CA ILE A 4 -2.38 1.06 0.95
C ILE A 4 -2.12 0.97 2.45
N TYR A 5 -1.08 0.23 2.82
CA TYR A 5 -0.63 0.13 4.21
C TYR A 5 0.59 1.04 4.36
N GLY A 6 0.45 2.07 5.17
CA GLY A 6 1.49 3.07 5.30
C GLY A 6 1.47 3.77 6.64
N THR A 7 2.20 4.88 6.73
CA THR A 7 2.32 5.68 7.95
C THR A 7 2.19 7.15 7.61
N ASP A 8 2.09 8.00 8.64
CA ASP A 8 2.23 9.43 8.47
C ASP A 8 3.69 9.75 8.10
N ASN A 9 3.91 10.89 7.47
CA ASN A 9 5.25 11.36 7.09
C ASN A 9 6.02 10.37 6.20
N CYS A 10 5.29 9.70 5.33
CA CYS A 10 5.87 8.75 4.39
C CYS A 10 5.76 9.32 2.98
N VAL A 11 6.89 9.74 2.42
CA VAL A 11 6.91 10.37 1.09
C VAL A 11 6.40 9.41 0.02
N PHE A 12 6.84 8.15 0.06
CA PHE A 12 6.42 7.16 -0.94
C PHE A 12 4.97 6.73 -0.74
N CYS A 13 4.44 6.80 0.47
CA CYS A 13 3.02 6.58 0.69
C CYS A 13 2.19 7.66 -0.01
N ASP A 14 2.62 8.91 0.11
CA ASP A 14 1.96 10.03 -0.58
C ASP A 14 2.08 9.90 -2.09
N LYS A 15 3.23 9.47 -2.57
CA LYS A 15 3.44 9.23 -4.01
C LYS A 15 2.52 8.12 -4.52
N ALA A 16 2.33 7.07 -3.75
CA ALA A 16 1.43 5.99 -4.12
C ALA A 16 -0.01 6.47 -4.21
N LYS A 17 -0.46 7.27 -3.24
CA LYS A 17 -1.79 7.86 -3.27
C LYS A 17 -2.00 8.72 -4.52
N ASN A 18 -1.03 9.58 -4.81
CA ASN A 18 -1.11 10.47 -5.97
C ASN A 18 -1.13 9.68 -7.27
N LEU A 19 -0.33 8.64 -7.36
CA LEU A 19 -0.28 7.79 -8.54
C LEU A 19 -1.64 7.12 -8.79
N LEU A 20 -2.27 6.61 -7.74
CA LEU A 20 -3.59 5.99 -7.87
C LEU A 20 -4.64 7.01 -8.30
N ARG A 21 -4.56 8.24 -7.79
CA ARG A 21 -5.46 9.31 -8.23
C ARG A 21 -5.28 9.64 -9.71
N MET A 22 -4.05 9.65 -10.19
CA MET A 22 -3.76 9.90 -11.59
C MET A 22 -4.35 8.82 -12.50
N TYR A 23 -4.41 7.58 -12.03
CA TYR A 23 -5.01 6.46 -12.76
C TYR A 23 -6.49 6.30 -12.47
N GLU A 24 -7.07 7.22 -11.68
CA GLU A 24 -8.49 7.19 -11.30
C GLU A 24 -8.89 5.89 -10.61
N LYS A 25 -7.99 5.34 -9.78
CA LYS A 25 -8.23 4.12 -9.00
C LYS A 25 -8.65 4.48 -7.59
N GLU A 26 -9.67 3.81 -7.09
CA GLU A 26 -10.08 3.96 -5.70
C GLU A 26 -9.14 3.16 -4.79
N TYR A 27 -8.93 3.68 -3.59
CA TYR A 27 -8.09 3.01 -2.62
C TYR A 27 -8.55 3.31 -1.20
N THR A 28 -8.16 2.44 -0.27
CA THR A 28 -8.32 2.66 1.17
C THR A 28 -6.92 2.81 1.76
N TYR A 29 -6.72 3.83 2.58
CA TYR A 29 -5.42 4.03 3.24
C TYR A 29 -5.51 3.57 4.68
N ILE A 30 -4.55 2.72 5.08
CA ILE A 30 -4.51 2.11 6.41
C ILE A 30 -3.20 2.52 7.06
N ASP A 31 -3.31 3.27 8.18
CA ASP A 31 -2.13 3.67 8.95
C ASP A 31 -1.77 2.52 9.88
N VAL A 32 -0.65 1.85 9.59
CA VAL A 32 -0.23 0.68 10.35
C VAL A 32 0.39 1.03 11.70
N THR A 33 0.59 2.31 11.97
CA THR A 33 1.15 2.77 13.25
C THR A 33 0.09 3.33 14.18
N GLU A 34 -1.17 3.34 13.78
CA GLU A 34 -2.25 3.90 14.58
C GLU A 34 -2.42 3.17 15.91
N THR A 35 -2.30 1.85 15.92
CA THR A 35 -2.31 1.04 17.13
C THR A 35 -1.26 -0.06 17.02
N GLU A 36 -0.88 -0.63 18.17
CA GLU A 36 0.06 -1.75 18.18
C GLU A 36 -0.54 -2.98 17.48
N ASP A 37 -1.84 -3.18 17.63
CA ASP A 37 -2.55 -4.28 16.99
C ASP A 37 -2.48 -4.16 15.46
N MET A 38 -2.61 -2.96 14.94
CA MET A 38 -2.52 -2.72 13.49
C MET A 38 -1.10 -2.97 12.98
N THR A 39 -0.09 -2.58 13.76
CA THR A 39 1.30 -2.86 13.42
C THR A 39 1.56 -4.36 13.37
N ALA A 40 1.11 -5.09 14.38
CA ALA A 40 1.27 -6.54 14.42
C ALA A 40 0.54 -7.23 13.27
N ALA A 41 -0.67 -6.79 12.98
CA ALA A 41 -1.46 -7.34 11.87
C ALA A 41 -0.78 -7.09 10.53
N PHE A 42 -0.14 -5.93 10.37
CA PHE A 42 0.59 -5.61 9.15
C PHE A 42 1.75 -6.58 8.91
N PHE A 43 2.57 -6.81 9.94
CA PHE A 43 3.69 -7.73 9.80
C PHE A 43 3.25 -9.18 9.62
N LYS A 44 2.11 -9.54 10.17
CA LYS A 44 1.54 -10.88 9.99
C LYS A 44 1.04 -11.06 8.56
N LYS A 45 0.42 -10.02 8.01
CA LYS A 45 -0.13 -10.06 6.64
C LYS A 45 0.98 -10.07 5.59
N PHE A 46 2.07 -9.34 5.85
CA PHE A 46 3.18 -9.21 4.92
C PHE A 46 4.49 -9.62 5.59
N PRO A 47 4.68 -10.95 5.81
CA PRO A 47 5.90 -11.41 6.48
C PRO A 47 7.14 -11.02 5.69
N GLY A 48 8.16 -10.55 6.41
CA GLY A 48 9.43 -10.19 5.80
C GLY A 48 9.53 -8.79 5.23
N VAL A 49 8.43 -8.04 5.13
CA VAL A 49 8.52 -6.66 4.66
C VAL A 49 9.05 -5.77 5.78
N ARG A 50 9.77 -4.73 5.40
CA ARG A 50 10.38 -3.79 6.35
C ARG A 50 10.10 -2.33 5.99
N THR A 51 9.36 -2.10 4.93
CA THR A 51 9.14 -0.76 4.41
C THR A 51 7.67 -0.50 4.16
N VAL A 52 7.32 0.76 4.12
CA VAL A 52 6.02 1.25 3.67
C VAL A 52 6.26 2.19 2.51
N PRO A 53 5.31 2.31 1.57
CA PRO A 53 3.99 1.68 1.58
C PRO A 53 4.05 0.22 1.16
N GLN A 54 3.05 -0.56 1.57
CA GLN A 54 2.78 -1.87 1.00
C GLN A 54 1.36 -1.84 0.47
N LEU A 55 1.18 -2.26 -0.76
CA LEU A 55 -0.11 -2.21 -1.42
C LEU A 55 -0.61 -3.61 -1.73
N ALA A 56 -1.90 -3.79 -1.58
CA ALA A 56 -2.54 -5.07 -1.84
C ALA A 56 -3.93 -4.86 -2.41
N LEU A 57 -4.47 -5.89 -3.05
CA LEU A 57 -5.85 -5.89 -3.47
C LEU A 57 -6.71 -6.49 -2.36
N SER A 58 -7.99 -6.16 -2.37
CA SER A 58 -8.93 -6.65 -1.35
C SER A 58 -9.05 -8.17 -1.33
N ASP A 59 -8.69 -8.84 -2.43
CA ASP A 59 -8.72 -10.30 -2.52
C ASP A 59 -7.46 -10.95 -1.92
N GLY A 60 -6.53 -10.15 -1.41
CA GLY A 60 -5.33 -10.65 -0.77
C GLY A 60 -4.08 -10.62 -1.63
N HIS A 61 -4.20 -10.26 -2.91
CA HIS A 61 -3.02 -10.16 -3.78
C HIS A 61 -2.10 -9.04 -3.33
N HIS A 62 -0.85 -9.36 -3.05
CA HIS A 62 0.15 -8.39 -2.60
C HIS A 62 0.84 -7.78 -3.82
N ILE A 63 0.63 -6.49 -4.03
CA ILE A 63 1.26 -5.77 -5.14
C ILE A 63 2.73 -5.47 -4.84
N GLY A 64 3.00 -4.96 -3.64
CA GLY A 64 4.33 -4.56 -3.23
C GLY A 64 4.36 -3.11 -2.81
N GLY A 65 5.51 -2.45 -2.99
CA GLY A 65 5.69 -1.04 -2.66
C GLY A 65 5.36 -0.13 -3.83
N TYR A 66 5.83 1.12 -3.75
CA TYR A 66 5.53 2.13 -4.76
C TYR A 66 6.04 1.72 -6.16
N THR A 67 7.26 1.20 -6.23
CA THR A 67 7.85 0.80 -7.52
C THR A 67 7.04 -0.31 -8.15
N GLU A 68 6.65 -1.30 -7.36
CA GLU A 68 5.83 -2.41 -7.83
C GLU A 68 4.44 -1.95 -8.25
N LEU A 69 3.87 -0.99 -7.52
CA LEU A 69 2.58 -0.40 -7.89
C LEU A 69 2.64 0.25 -9.25
N LYS A 70 3.71 1.00 -9.50
CA LYS A 70 3.90 1.70 -10.77
C LYS A 70 3.95 0.72 -11.93
N LYS A 71 4.68 -0.38 -11.76
CA LYS A 71 4.74 -1.45 -12.77
C LYS A 71 3.39 -2.12 -12.96
N TRP A 72 2.71 -2.40 -11.84
CA TRP A 72 1.40 -3.06 -11.87
C TRP A 72 0.38 -2.23 -12.65
N LEU A 73 0.35 -0.92 -12.40
CA LEU A 73 -0.57 -0.02 -13.10
C LEU A 73 -0.25 0.06 -14.59
N ASN A 74 1.02 0.11 -14.96
CA ASN A 74 1.42 0.15 -16.36
C ASN A 74 1.01 -1.11 -17.10
N HIS A 75 1.09 -2.27 -16.44
CA HIS A 75 0.72 -3.55 -17.06
C HIS A 75 -0.79 -3.75 -17.10
N SER A 76 -1.53 -3.08 -16.23
CA SER A 76 -2.99 -3.21 -16.17
C SER A 76 -3.71 -2.35 -17.19
N GLU A 77 -3.03 -1.40 -17.75
CA GLU A 77 -3.55 -0.53 -18.82
C GLU A 77 -3.36 -1.20 -20.21
#